data_5b565b1e57a4d09cd0e9c6f6ddc19b6e
#
_entry.id   5b565b1e57a4d09cd0e9c6f6ddc19b6e
#
_cell.length_a   1.000
_cell.length_b   1.000
_cell.length_c   1.000
_cell.angle_alpha   90.00
_cell.angle_beta   90.00
_cell.angle_gamma   90.00
#
_symmetry.space_group_name_H-M   'P 1'
#
loop_
_entity.id
_entity.type
_entity.pdbx_description
1 polymer ?
#
loop_
_entity_poly.entity_id
_entity_poly.type
_entity_poly.pdbx_seq_one_letter_code
_entity_poly.pdbx_strand_id
1 'polypeptide(L)'
;MGIRRNDINFGIGPAGTGKTYLAVACAVEALVKERINRVLLVRPAVEAGEKLGFLPGDLTQKIDPYLRPLYDALYEMLGFEKVERLIEKNVIEVAPLAYMRGRTLNHSFIILDESQNTTSAQMKMFLTRIGLGSTAVITGDVTQIDLPKGTRSGLIQASKVLSDINDIEFTYFTAKDVVRHRLVQKIVEAYDEFDRNSVSKINNQDTSHINESDN
;
A
#
# COMPACT_ATOMS: atom_id res chain seq x y z
N MET A 1 -6.78 8.17 16.68
CA MET A 1 -6.57 7.71 15.30
C MET A 1 -7.59 8.37 14.38
N GLY A 2 -7.15 9.04 13.32
CA GLY A 2 -7.99 9.77 12.36
C GLY A 2 -9.04 8.92 11.67
N ILE A 3 -8.77 7.61 11.45
CA ILE A 3 -9.64 6.66 10.73
C ILE A 3 -11.10 6.59 11.25
N ARG A 4 -11.33 6.93 12.50
CA ARG A 4 -12.70 6.91 13.08
C ARG A 4 -13.46 8.22 12.90
N ARG A 5 -12.81 9.26 12.42
CA ARG A 5 -13.36 10.63 12.37
C ARG A 5 -13.49 11.18 10.95
N ASN A 6 -12.74 10.60 10.03
CA ASN A 6 -12.65 11.10 8.65
C ASN A 6 -13.06 10.01 7.67
N ASP A 7 -13.70 10.40 6.59
CA ASP A 7 -14.16 9.48 5.55
C ASP A 7 -13.00 8.91 4.73
N ILE A 8 -11.93 9.70 4.54
CA ILE A 8 -10.74 9.30 3.79
C ILE A 8 -9.49 9.53 4.65
N ASN A 9 -8.68 8.48 4.78
CA ASN A 9 -7.49 8.49 5.62
C ASN A 9 -6.28 7.96 4.83
N PHE A 10 -5.22 8.73 4.80
CA PHE A 10 -3.94 8.32 4.22
C PHE A 10 -2.96 7.93 5.32
N GLY A 11 -2.36 6.75 5.21
CA GLY A 11 -1.28 6.27 6.06
C GLY A 11 0.00 6.10 5.25
N ILE A 12 0.91 7.07 5.33
CA ILE A 12 2.11 7.14 4.49
C ILE A 12 3.36 6.94 5.34
N GLY A 13 4.28 6.09 4.90
CA GLY A 13 5.56 5.89 5.57
C GLY A 13 6.23 4.56 5.26
N PRO A 14 7.39 4.28 5.89
CA PRO A 14 8.22 3.12 5.56
C PRO A 14 7.51 1.78 5.79
N ALA A 15 8.00 0.75 5.11
CA ALA A 15 7.59 -0.63 5.37
C ALA A 15 7.87 -1.05 6.83
N GLY A 16 7.03 -1.94 7.37
CA GLY A 16 7.18 -2.43 8.75
C GLY A 16 6.62 -1.52 9.84
N THR A 17 5.94 -0.42 9.50
CA THR A 17 5.24 0.45 10.48
C THR A 17 3.82 -0.02 10.81
N GLY A 18 3.38 -1.14 10.25
CA GLY A 18 2.06 -1.71 10.54
C GLY A 18 0.88 -1.01 9.87
N LYS A 19 1.09 -0.14 8.87
CA LYS A 19 0.03 0.62 8.20
C LYS A 19 -1.14 -0.25 7.76
N THR A 20 -0.85 -1.27 6.98
CA THR A 20 -1.84 -2.21 6.43
C THR A 20 -2.52 -3.00 7.54
N TYR A 21 -1.76 -3.50 8.50
CA TYR A 21 -2.28 -4.24 9.65
C TYR A 21 -3.26 -3.39 10.48
N LEU A 22 -2.90 -2.15 10.80
CA LEU A 22 -3.75 -1.22 11.52
C LEU A 22 -5.03 -0.86 10.74
N ALA A 23 -4.92 -0.70 9.42
CA ALA A 23 -6.07 -0.45 8.56
C ALA A 23 -7.05 -1.65 8.58
N VAL A 24 -6.52 -2.88 8.44
CA VAL A 24 -7.31 -4.11 8.53
C VAL A 24 -7.95 -4.26 9.91
N ALA A 25 -7.23 -3.96 10.99
CA ALA A 25 -7.79 -4.00 12.36
C ALA A 25 -8.97 -3.04 12.53
N CYS A 26 -8.87 -1.83 11.98
CA CYS A 26 -9.98 -0.87 12.00
C CYS A 26 -11.18 -1.33 11.17
N ALA A 27 -10.93 -1.96 10.02
CA ALA A 27 -11.98 -2.53 9.17
C ALA A 27 -12.71 -3.68 9.86
N VAL A 28 -11.97 -4.59 10.48
CA VAL A 28 -12.51 -5.71 11.26
C VAL A 28 -13.34 -5.20 12.44
N GLU A 29 -12.84 -4.19 13.17
CA GLU A 29 -13.62 -3.56 14.26
C GLU A 29 -14.92 -2.95 13.75
N ALA A 30 -14.88 -2.23 12.63
CA ALA A 30 -16.06 -1.60 12.05
C ALA A 30 -17.09 -2.65 11.60
N LEU A 31 -16.63 -3.76 11.00
CA LEU A 31 -17.47 -4.87 10.57
C LEU A 31 -18.12 -5.58 11.77
N VAL A 32 -17.34 -5.91 12.80
CA VAL A 32 -17.84 -6.59 14.01
C VAL A 32 -18.84 -5.71 14.77
N LYS A 33 -18.69 -4.39 14.72
CA LYS A 33 -19.62 -3.42 15.32
C LYS A 33 -20.78 -3.04 14.39
N GLU A 34 -20.93 -3.72 13.26
CA GLU A 34 -22.03 -3.53 12.29
C GLU A 34 -22.15 -2.06 11.79
N ARG A 35 -21.04 -1.32 11.78
CA ARG A 35 -21.01 0.07 11.25
C ARG A 35 -20.94 0.11 9.74
N ILE A 36 -20.50 -0.98 9.14
CA ILE A 36 -20.35 -1.17 7.70
C ILE A 36 -20.87 -2.54 7.30
N ASN A 37 -21.22 -2.68 6.03
CA ASN A 37 -21.76 -3.93 5.49
C ASN A 37 -20.68 -4.79 4.83
N ARG A 38 -19.58 -4.15 4.35
CA ARG A 38 -18.54 -4.83 3.60
C ARG A 38 -17.15 -4.25 3.86
N VAL A 39 -16.14 -5.09 3.75
CA VAL A 39 -14.73 -4.73 3.73
C VAL A 39 -14.16 -5.03 2.34
N LEU A 40 -13.54 -4.05 1.71
CA LEU A 40 -12.84 -4.22 0.44
C LEU A 40 -11.35 -3.97 0.66
N LEU A 41 -10.53 -4.96 0.31
CA LEU A 41 -9.08 -4.89 0.34
C LEU A 41 -8.58 -4.84 -1.11
N VAL A 42 -7.95 -3.73 -1.44
CA VAL A 42 -7.60 -3.39 -2.82
C VAL A 42 -6.10 -3.16 -2.93
N ARG A 43 -5.47 -3.71 -3.95
CA ARG A 43 -4.09 -3.43 -4.32
C ARG A 43 -3.96 -3.08 -5.80
N PRO A 44 -3.06 -2.15 -6.19
CA PRO A 44 -2.68 -2.02 -7.59
C PRO A 44 -1.97 -3.31 -8.02
N ALA A 45 -2.33 -3.82 -9.18
CA ALA A 45 -1.55 -4.85 -9.83
C ALA A 45 -0.34 -4.17 -10.49
N VAL A 46 0.83 -4.30 -9.89
CA VAL A 46 2.10 -3.80 -10.45
C VAL A 46 2.91 -5.00 -10.88
N GLU A 47 3.40 -4.99 -12.10
CA GLU A 47 4.38 -5.96 -12.56
C GLU A 47 5.76 -5.59 -11.99
N ALA A 48 6.00 -5.92 -10.72
CA ALA A 48 7.32 -5.77 -10.11
C ALA A 48 8.28 -6.81 -10.68
N GLY A 49 8.95 -6.48 -11.78
CA GLY A 49 10.04 -7.30 -12.36
C GLY A 49 9.61 -8.58 -13.08
N GLU A 50 8.54 -9.24 -12.65
CA GLU A 50 7.95 -10.40 -13.31
C GLU A 50 6.67 -9.98 -14.02
N LYS A 51 6.69 -10.05 -15.35
CA LYS A 51 5.49 -9.75 -16.14
C LYS A 51 4.40 -10.77 -15.83
N LEU A 52 3.25 -10.32 -15.34
CA LEU A 52 2.06 -11.14 -15.08
C LEU A 52 1.71 -12.10 -16.23
N GLY A 53 2.14 -11.77 -17.47
CA GLY A 53 1.98 -12.61 -18.64
C GLY A 53 2.70 -13.95 -18.59
N PHE A 54 3.75 -14.12 -17.78
CA PHE A 54 4.52 -15.37 -17.69
C PHE A 54 4.04 -16.33 -16.61
N LEU A 55 3.17 -15.90 -15.69
CA LEU A 55 2.59 -16.80 -14.70
C LEU A 55 1.49 -17.67 -15.34
N PRO A 56 1.48 -18.98 -15.09
CA PRO A 56 0.40 -19.87 -15.56
C PRO A 56 -0.89 -19.57 -14.78
N GLY A 57 -2.02 -19.74 -15.45
CA GLY A 57 -3.34 -19.57 -14.83
C GLY A 57 -4.15 -18.38 -15.37
N ASP A 58 -5.37 -18.23 -14.87
CA ASP A 58 -6.21 -17.08 -15.16
C ASP A 58 -5.74 -15.81 -14.45
N LEU A 59 -6.35 -14.66 -14.74
CA LEU A 59 -5.93 -13.37 -14.17
C LEU A 59 -6.04 -13.38 -12.64
N THR A 60 -7.04 -14.04 -12.08
CA THR A 60 -7.26 -14.13 -10.63
C THR A 60 -6.14 -14.91 -9.96
N GLN A 61 -5.77 -16.06 -10.51
CA GLN A 61 -4.66 -16.88 -10.00
C GLN A 61 -3.31 -16.17 -10.08
N LYS A 62 -3.10 -15.32 -11.09
CA LYS A 62 -1.87 -14.52 -11.24
C LYS A 62 -1.76 -13.38 -10.24
N ILE A 63 -2.86 -12.84 -9.78
CA ILE A 63 -2.91 -11.70 -8.86
C ILE A 63 -2.92 -12.17 -7.39
N ASP A 64 -3.40 -13.38 -7.11
CA ASP A 64 -3.53 -13.92 -5.76
C ASP A 64 -2.26 -13.80 -4.88
N PRO A 65 -1.04 -14.11 -5.36
CA PRO A 65 0.17 -13.94 -4.58
C PRO A 65 0.39 -12.51 -4.05
N TYR A 66 0.01 -11.51 -4.82
CA TYR A 66 0.15 -10.10 -4.43
C TYR A 66 -0.87 -9.67 -3.36
N LEU A 67 -1.98 -10.41 -3.24
CA LEU A 67 -3.03 -10.14 -2.28
C LEU A 67 -2.84 -10.89 -0.96
N ARG A 68 -1.95 -11.89 -0.91
CA ARG A 68 -1.68 -12.72 0.27
C ARG A 68 -1.46 -11.95 1.57
N PRO A 69 -0.64 -10.89 1.62
CA PRO A 69 -0.44 -10.16 2.87
C PRO A 69 -1.72 -9.58 3.48
N LEU A 70 -2.73 -9.31 2.64
CA LEU A 70 -4.05 -8.84 3.11
C LEU A 70 -4.86 -9.99 3.71
N TYR A 71 -4.81 -11.18 3.10
CA TYR A 71 -5.42 -12.39 3.66
C TYR A 71 -4.79 -12.77 4.99
N ASP A 72 -3.43 -12.73 5.08
CA ASP A 72 -2.71 -13.08 6.29
C ASP A 72 -3.15 -12.20 7.47
N ALA A 73 -3.30 -10.90 7.27
CA ALA A 73 -3.80 -9.98 8.30
C ALA A 73 -5.25 -10.31 8.72
N LEU A 74 -6.11 -10.65 7.77
CA LEU A 74 -7.48 -11.06 8.07
C LEU A 74 -7.52 -12.37 8.87
N TYR A 75 -6.75 -13.38 8.45
CA TYR A 75 -6.70 -14.69 9.10
C TYR A 75 -6.19 -14.58 10.54
N GLU A 76 -5.18 -13.73 10.77
CA GLU A 76 -4.66 -13.48 12.12
C GLU A 76 -5.73 -12.88 13.04
N MET A 77 -6.57 -11.97 12.52
CA MET A 77 -7.56 -11.25 13.34
C MET A 77 -8.88 -11.96 13.52
N LEU A 78 -9.33 -12.71 12.54
CA LEU A 78 -10.67 -13.31 12.52
C LEU A 78 -10.65 -14.84 12.51
N GLY A 79 -9.51 -15.46 12.23
CA GLY A 79 -9.37 -16.89 11.97
C GLY A 79 -9.82 -17.30 10.56
N PHE A 80 -9.20 -18.37 10.07
CA PHE A 80 -9.37 -18.85 8.69
C PHE A 80 -10.84 -19.12 8.30
N GLU A 81 -11.53 -19.96 9.06
CA GLU A 81 -12.91 -20.37 8.76
C GLU A 81 -13.90 -19.19 8.70
N LYS A 82 -13.70 -18.18 9.53
CA LYS A 82 -14.58 -17.01 9.54
C LYS A 82 -14.33 -16.13 8.34
N VAL A 83 -13.07 -15.93 7.96
CA VAL A 83 -12.69 -15.15 6.79
C VAL A 83 -13.26 -15.80 5.53
N GLU A 84 -13.07 -17.11 5.32
CA GLU A 84 -13.60 -17.83 4.17
C GLU A 84 -15.12 -17.67 4.05
N ARG A 85 -15.86 -17.85 5.15
CA ARG A 85 -17.31 -17.62 5.16
C ARG A 85 -17.72 -16.19 4.81
N LEU A 86 -16.93 -15.20 5.22
CA LEU A 86 -17.21 -13.79 4.92
C LEU A 86 -16.90 -13.46 3.45
N ILE A 87 -15.89 -14.10 2.88
CA ILE A 87 -15.54 -13.99 1.44
C ILE A 87 -16.65 -14.64 0.60
N GLU A 88 -17.07 -15.86 0.91
CA GLU A 88 -18.18 -16.55 0.23
C GLU A 88 -19.48 -15.73 0.22
N LYS A 89 -19.74 -14.99 1.30
CA LYS A 89 -20.89 -14.09 1.42
C LYS A 89 -20.68 -12.71 0.78
N ASN A 90 -19.55 -12.47 0.15
CA ASN A 90 -19.16 -11.16 -0.39
C ASN A 90 -19.19 -10.02 0.66
N VAL A 91 -19.02 -10.35 1.94
CA VAL A 91 -18.84 -9.37 3.03
C VAL A 91 -17.39 -8.88 3.08
N ILE A 92 -16.43 -9.76 2.80
CA ILE A 92 -15.03 -9.41 2.56
C ILE A 92 -14.72 -9.67 1.10
N GLU A 93 -14.13 -8.70 0.43
CA GLU A 93 -13.66 -8.80 -0.95
C GLU A 93 -12.19 -8.38 -1.01
N VAL A 94 -11.35 -9.21 -1.60
CA VAL A 94 -9.94 -8.90 -1.89
C VAL A 94 -9.78 -8.86 -3.40
N ALA A 95 -9.38 -7.72 -3.95
CA ALA A 95 -9.43 -7.52 -5.39
C ALA A 95 -8.35 -6.55 -5.90
N PRO A 96 -7.91 -6.69 -7.16
CA PRO A 96 -7.05 -5.70 -7.79
C PRO A 96 -7.81 -4.39 -8.03
N LEU A 97 -7.06 -3.28 -7.99
CA LEU A 97 -7.60 -1.93 -8.17
C LEU A 97 -8.42 -1.75 -9.46
N ALA A 98 -8.06 -2.46 -10.53
CA ALA A 98 -8.78 -2.40 -11.80
C ALA A 98 -10.27 -2.79 -11.68
N TYR A 99 -10.60 -3.67 -10.73
CA TYR A 99 -11.97 -4.14 -10.50
C TYR A 99 -12.86 -3.13 -9.77
N MET A 100 -12.29 -2.02 -9.35
CA MET A 100 -13.07 -0.93 -8.73
C MET A 100 -13.71 0.00 -9.76
N ARG A 101 -13.28 -0.08 -11.02
CA ARG A 101 -13.82 0.80 -12.08
C ARG A 101 -15.32 0.59 -12.29
N GLY A 102 -16.07 1.70 -12.36
CA GLY A 102 -17.52 1.67 -12.58
C GLY A 102 -18.37 1.29 -11.37
N ARG A 103 -17.75 1.04 -10.22
CA ARG A 103 -18.45 0.70 -8.97
C ARG A 103 -18.74 1.97 -8.17
N THR A 104 -19.74 1.88 -7.29
CA THR A 104 -19.96 2.82 -6.17
C THR A 104 -19.98 2.01 -4.89
N LEU A 105 -19.06 2.33 -3.98
CA LEU A 105 -18.81 1.55 -2.76
C LEU A 105 -19.49 2.23 -1.58
N ASN A 106 -20.75 1.89 -1.32
CA ASN A 106 -21.53 2.42 -0.20
C ASN A 106 -21.42 1.50 1.02
N HIS A 107 -21.52 2.09 2.22
CA HIS A 107 -21.54 1.38 3.52
C HIS A 107 -20.41 0.36 3.65
N SER A 108 -19.21 0.77 3.22
CA SER A 108 -18.05 -0.12 3.09
C SER A 108 -16.83 0.47 3.79
N PHE A 109 -15.98 -0.39 4.32
CA PHE A 109 -14.63 -0.02 4.70
C PHE A 109 -13.68 -0.47 3.58
N ILE A 110 -12.98 0.47 2.97
CA ILE A 110 -12.18 0.22 1.77
C ILE A 110 -10.72 0.51 2.09
N ILE A 111 -9.83 -0.46 1.87
CA ILE A 111 -8.39 -0.30 2.03
C ILE A 111 -7.75 -0.37 0.65
N LEU A 112 -7.02 0.68 0.28
CA LEU A 112 -6.11 0.66 -0.86
C LEU A 112 -4.68 0.58 -0.34
N ASP A 113 -4.10 -0.61 -0.43
CA ASP A 113 -2.74 -0.88 0.01
C ASP A 113 -1.73 -0.76 -1.15
N GLU A 114 -0.45 -0.50 -0.85
CA GLU A 114 0.64 -0.24 -1.82
C GLU A 114 0.29 0.87 -2.82
N SER A 115 -0.39 1.88 -2.35
CA SER A 115 -0.98 2.93 -3.19
C SER A 115 0.04 3.83 -3.88
N GLN A 116 1.33 3.84 -3.45
CA GLN A 116 2.42 4.50 -4.16
C GLN A 116 2.58 3.98 -5.58
N ASN A 117 2.13 2.75 -5.83
CA ASN A 117 2.17 2.08 -7.13
C ASN A 117 0.92 2.33 -7.99
N THR A 118 0.09 3.29 -7.63
CA THR A 118 -0.97 3.80 -8.49
C THR A 118 -0.47 4.94 -9.36
N THR A 119 -0.98 5.03 -10.58
CA THR A 119 -0.89 6.28 -11.37
C THR A 119 -1.87 7.32 -10.85
N SER A 120 -1.67 8.58 -11.21
CA SER A 120 -2.60 9.67 -10.87
C SER A 120 -4.05 9.40 -11.31
N ALA A 121 -4.22 8.81 -12.49
CA ALA A 121 -5.53 8.45 -13.03
C ALA A 121 -6.20 7.33 -12.22
N GLN A 122 -5.42 6.32 -11.80
CA GLN A 122 -5.90 5.22 -10.98
C GLN A 122 -6.29 5.68 -9.58
N MET A 123 -5.48 6.52 -8.93
CA MET A 123 -5.80 7.10 -7.62
C MET A 123 -7.10 7.93 -7.70
N LYS A 124 -7.22 8.82 -8.68
CA LYS A 124 -8.44 9.59 -8.89
C LYS A 124 -9.65 8.70 -9.15
N MET A 125 -9.49 7.67 -9.99
CA MET A 125 -10.54 6.68 -10.26
C MET A 125 -10.99 6.01 -8.97
N PHE A 126 -10.07 5.55 -8.12
CA PHE A 126 -10.38 4.89 -6.86
C PHE A 126 -11.11 5.82 -5.89
N LEU A 127 -10.59 6.99 -5.61
CA LEU A 127 -11.17 7.94 -4.66
C LEU A 127 -12.60 8.34 -5.04
N THR A 128 -12.90 8.40 -6.34
CA THR A 128 -14.24 8.69 -6.83
C THR A 128 -15.21 7.49 -6.78
N ARG A 129 -14.80 6.34 -6.27
CA ARG A 129 -15.67 5.16 -6.02
C ARG A 129 -16.24 5.14 -4.61
N ILE A 130 -15.67 5.91 -3.69
CA ILE A 130 -16.09 5.97 -2.30
C ILE A 130 -17.50 6.55 -2.25
N GLY A 131 -18.43 5.79 -1.71
CA GLY A 131 -19.84 6.13 -1.64
C GLY A 131 -20.28 6.49 -0.23
N LEU A 132 -21.57 6.72 -0.06
CA LEU A 132 -22.18 7.15 1.20
C LEU A 132 -21.96 6.12 2.32
N GLY A 133 -21.66 6.60 3.52
CA GLY A 133 -21.47 5.76 4.72
C GLY A 133 -20.23 4.85 4.63
N SER A 134 -19.27 5.22 3.81
CA SER A 134 -18.02 4.46 3.65
C SER A 134 -16.83 5.18 4.24
N THR A 135 -15.86 4.42 4.71
CA THR A 135 -14.55 4.89 5.13
C THR A 135 -13.48 4.28 4.23
N ALA A 136 -12.57 5.09 3.72
CA ALA A 136 -11.42 4.63 2.95
C ALA A 136 -10.11 4.87 3.71
N VAL A 137 -9.22 3.88 3.67
CA VAL A 137 -7.86 3.97 4.19
C VAL A 137 -6.89 3.65 3.04
N ILE A 138 -6.04 4.62 2.74
CA ILE A 138 -5.06 4.53 1.66
C ILE A 138 -3.67 4.41 2.29
N THR A 139 -3.01 3.27 2.13
CA THR A 139 -1.69 3.01 2.70
C THR A 139 -0.63 2.97 1.62
N GLY A 140 0.58 3.44 1.93
CA GLY A 140 1.68 3.37 0.98
C GLY A 140 3.03 3.83 1.55
N ASP A 141 4.07 3.51 0.79
CA ASP A 141 5.46 3.89 1.05
C ASP A 141 6.02 4.64 -0.16
N VAL A 142 6.21 5.93 -0.04
CA VAL A 142 6.69 6.77 -1.15
C VAL A 142 8.16 6.51 -1.54
N THR A 143 8.87 5.70 -0.76
CA THR A 143 10.25 5.29 -1.06
C THR A 143 10.31 4.02 -1.93
N GLN A 144 9.19 3.27 -2.03
CA GLN A 144 9.11 1.99 -2.74
C GLN A 144 8.15 2.09 -3.95
N ILE A 145 8.51 2.93 -4.91
CA ILE A 145 7.70 3.15 -6.11
C ILE A 145 8.22 2.28 -7.25
N ASP A 146 7.40 1.30 -7.66
CA ASP A 146 7.71 0.33 -8.72
C ASP A 146 7.06 0.71 -10.08
N LEU A 147 6.59 1.94 -10.21
CA LEU A 147 6.01 2.43 -11.45
C LEU A 147 7.08 2.59 -12.55
N PRO A 148 6.72 2.45 -13.83
CA PRO A 148 7.63 2.71 -14.95
C PRO A 148 8.26 4.10 -14.87
N LYS A 149 9.52 4.23 -15.31
CA LYS A 149 10.24 5.51 -15.33
C LYS A 149 9.42 6.60 -16.02
N GLY A 150 9.34 7.77 -15.38
CA GLY A 150 8.56 8.91 -15.86
C GLY A 150 7.08 8.92 -15.46
N THR A 151 6.57 7.84 -14.86
CA THR A 151 5.19 7.79 -14.35
C THR A 151 5.13 8.39 -12.94
N ARG A 152 4.22 9.32 -12.73
CA ARG A 152 4.03 9.95 -11.41
C ARG A 152 3.16 9.07 -10.51
N SER A 153 3.60 8.88 -9.27
CA SER A 153 2.81 8.20 -8.25
C SER A 153 1.55 8.98 -7.90
N GLY A 154 0.42 8.29 -7.94
CA GLY A 154 -0.89 8.83 -7.56
C GLY A 154 -0.95 9.19 -6.08
N LEU A 155 -0.27 8.44 -5.21
CA LEU A 155 -0.17 8.74 -3.78
C LEU A 155 0.53 10.08 -3.54
N ILE A 156 1.69 10.31 -4.19
CA ILE A 156 2.43 11.57 -4.06
C ILE A 156 1.60 12.75 -4.59
N GLN A 157 0.87 12.55 -5.67
CA GLN A 157 0.01 13.60 -6.19
C GLN A 157 -1.18 13.87 -5.27
N ALA A 158 -1.85 12.83 -4.80
CA ALA A 158 -2.99 12.95 -3.89
C ALA A 158 -2.62 13.68 -2.61
N SER A 159 -1.45 13.38 -2.00
CA SER A 159 -1.00 14.04 -0.78
C SER A 159 -0.78 15.55 -0.94
N LYS A 160 -0.54 16.03 -2.17
CA LYS A 160 -0.40 17.48 -2.47
C LYS A 160 -1.72 18.15 -2.80
N VAL A 161 -2.59 17.45 -3.54
CA VAL A 161 -3.83 18.03 -4.07
C VAL A 161 -4.95 18.01 -3.04
N LEU A 162 -4.93 17.06 -2.11
CA LEU A 162 -6.01 16.82 -1.16
C LEU A 162 -5.68 17.28 0.26
N SER A 163 -4.49 17.87 0.50
CA SER A 163 -4.01 18.26 1.84
C SER A 163 -4.95 19.22 2.58
N ASP A 164 -5.64 20.06 1.84
CA ASP A 164 -6.46 21.14 2.40
C ASP A 164 -7.97 20.81 2.38
N ILE A 165 -8.32 19.57 2.04
CA ILE A 165 -9.72 19.14 2.02
C ILE A 165 -10.12 18.64 3.40
N ASN A 166 -11.17 19.23 3.99
CA ASN A 166 -11.77 18.73 5.22
C ASN A 166 -12.23 17.28 5.04
N ASP A 167 -12.24 16.51 6.14
CA ASP A 167 -12.62 15.08 6.18
C ASP A 167 -11.65 14.13 5.46
N ILE A 168 -10.47 14.65 5.02
CA ILE A 168 -9.33 13.86 4.58
C ILE A 168 -8.18 14.02 5.57
N GLU A 169 -7.70 12.91 6.14
CA GLU A 169 -6.62 12.89 7.12
C GLU A 169 -5.36 12.27 6.52
N PHE A 170 -4.22 12.91 6.76
CA PHE A 170 -2.90 12.39 6.39
C PHE A 170 -2.09 12.07 7.64
N THR A 171 -1.82 10.80 7.87
CA THR A 171 -0.94 10.31 8.95
C THR A 171 0.38 9.87 8.34
N TYR A 172 1.48 10.47 8.79
CA TYR A 172 2.82 10.13 8.35
C TYR A 172 3.53 9.29 9.41
N PHE A 173 3.94 8.09 9.01
CA PHE A 173 4.77 7.20 9.81
C PHE A 173 6.25 7.43 9.51
N THR A 174 7.08 7.24 10.51
CA THR A 174 8.53 7.46 10.44
C THR A 174 9.30 6.16 10.75
N ALA A 175 10.60 6.19 10.60
CA ALA A 175 11.46 5.07 11.00
C ALA A 175 11.32 4.68 12.49
N LYS A 176 10.87 5.61 13.35
CA LYS A 176 10.62 5.34 14.78
C LYS A 176 9.39 4.46 15.01
N ASP A 177 8.47 4.40 14.04
CA ASP A 177 7.25 3.62 14.12
C ASP A 177 7.44 2.18 13.58
N VAL A 178 8.65 1.85 13.11
CA VAL A 178 8.97 0.52 12.57
C VAL A 178 9.00 -0.51 13.68
N VAL A 179 8.12 -1.51 13.59
CA VAL A 179 8.08 -2.66 14.50
C VAL A 179 8.64 -3.87 13.74
N ARG A 180 9.85 -4.26 14.06
CA ARG A 180 10.53 -5.41 13.44
C ARG A 180 11.24 -6.26 14.48
N HIS A 181 11.41 -7.55 14.16
CA HIS A 181 12.30 -8.41 14.92
C HIS A 181 13.71 -7.83 14.92
N ARG A 182 14.39 -7.82 16.09
CA ARG A 182 15.73 -7.22 16.27
C ARG A 182 16.77 -7.67 15.24
N LEU A 183 16.71 -8.95 14.85
CA LEU A 183 17.61 -9.50 13.84
C LEU A 183 17.32 -8.92 12.45
N VAL A 184 16.04 -8.77 12.10
CA VAL A 184 15.63 -8.17 10.79
C VAL A 184 16.06 -6.72 10.72
N GLN A 185 15.98 -5.97 11.81
CA GLN A 185 16.49 -4.60 11.85
C GLN A 185 18.00 -4.56 11.56
N LYS A 186 18.80 -5.41 12.22
CA LYS A 186 20.25 -5.49 11.97
C LYS A 186 20.60 -5.90 10.54
N ILE A 187 19.80 -6.78 9.93
CA ILE A 187 19.97 -7.17 8.52
C ILE A 187 19.76 -5.94 7.62
N VAL A 188 18.69 -5.20 7.82
CA VAL A 188 18.41 -3.98 7.01
C VAL A 188 19.53 -2.95 7.17
N GLU A 189 19.92 -2.67 8.41
CA GLU A 189 21.03 -1.74 8.71
C GLU A 189 22.34 -2.14 8.00
N ALA A 190 22.66 -3.43 7.98
CA ALA A 190 23.85 -3.93 7.31
C ALA A 190 23.81 -3.77 5.79
N TYR A 191 22.65 -4.01 5.17
CA TYR A 191 22.47 -3.77 3.72
C TYR A 191 22.55 -2.27 3.38
N ASP A 192 21.88 -1.42 4.15
CA ASP A 192 21.91 0.03 3.97
C ASP A 192 23.34 0.61 4.11
N GLU A 193 24.14 0.05 5.02
CA GLU A 193 25.55 0.43 5.18
C GLU A 193 26.40 -0.04 3.99
N PHE A 194 26.18 -1.24 3.51
CA PHE A 194 26.88 -1.77 2.34
C PHE A 194 26.59 -0.92 1.09
N ASP A 195 25.33 -0.58 0.84
CA ASP A 195 24.92 0.22 -0.32
C ASP A 195 25.51 1.63 -0.26
N ARG A 196 25.49 2.29 0.91
CA ARG A 196 26.14 3.60 1.11
C ARG A 196 27.64 3.56 0.82
N ASN A 197 28.33 2.53 1.29
CA ASN A 197 29.77 2.35 1.08
C ASN A 197 30.08 2.06 -0.39
N SER A 198 29.22 1.37 -1.10
CA SER A 198 29.36 1.06 -2.52
C SER A 198 29.22 2.29 -3.40
N VAL A 199 28.25 3.15 -3.11
CA VAL A 199 28.03 4.43 -3.81
C VAL A 199 29.21 5.39 -3.58
N SER A 200 29.77 5.44 -2.37
CA SER A 200 30.92 6.28 -2.03
C SER A 200 32.19 5.88 -2.79
N LYS A 201 32.38 4.58 -3.04
CA LYS A 201 33.54 4.08 -3.80
C LYS A 201 33.44 4.41 -5.29
N ILE A 202 32.26 4.39 -5.89
CA ILE A 202 32.05 4.74 -7.30
C ILE A 202 32.33 6.23 -7.51
N ASN A 203 31.82 7.10 -6.63
CA ASN A 203 32.05 8.54 -6.73
C ASN A 203 33.52 8.95 -6.54
N ASN A 204 34.29 8.20 -5.75
CA ASN A 204 35.73 8.47 -5.55
C ASN A 204 36.61 7.97 -6.72
N GLN A 205 36.14 6.99 -7.51
CA GLN A 205 36.86 6.53 -8.72
C GLN A 205 36.67 7.48 -9.89
N ASP A 206 35.49 8.08 -10.04
CA ASP A 206 35.23 9.08 -11.10
C ASP A 206 36.00 10.40 -10.87
N THR A 207 36.30 10.76 -9.62
CA THR A 207 37.08 11.96 -9.32
C THR A 207 38.59 11.76 -9.48
N SER A 208 39.11 10.54 -9.44
CA SER A 208 40.54 10.25 -9.67
C SER A 208 40.94 10.25 -11.14
N HIS A 209 40.01 9.96 -12.07
CA HIS A 209 40.30 9.98 -13.50
C HIS A 209 40.27 11.37 -14.17
N ILE A 210 39.71 12.39 -13.46
CA ILE A 210 39.66 13.76 -13.98
C ILE A 210 40.97 14.52 -13.72
N ASN A 211 41.76 14.11 -12.71
CA ASN A 211 42.99 14.79 -12.31
C ASN A 211 44.28 14.27 -13.02
N GLU A 212 44.19 13.22 -13.84
CA GLU A 212 45.34 12.69 -14.58
C GLU A 212 45.42 13.15 -16.05
N SER A 213 44.47 13.97 -16.53
CA SER A 213 44.45 14.45 -17.93
C SER A 213 44.94 15.90 -18.12
N ASP A 214 45.46 16.56 -17.07
CA ASP A 214 45.99 17.94 -17.12
C ASP A 214 47.47 18.03 -16.68
N ASN A 215 48.33 17.08 -17.17
CA ASN A 215 49.78 17.26 -17.08
C ASN A 215 50.44 16.90 -18.40
#